data_032d3e1a10ac811b32f21b1f536a8fa6
#
_entry.id   032d3e1a10ac811b32f21b1f536a8fa6
#
_cell.length_a   1.000
_cell.length_b   1.000
_cell.length_c   1.000
_cell.angle_alpha   90.00
_cell.angle_beta   90.00
_cell.angle_gamma   90.00
#
_symmetry.space_group_name_H-M   'P 1'
#
loop_
_entity.id
_entity.type
_entity.pdbx_description
1 polymer ?
#
loop_
_entity_poly.entity_id
_entity_poly.type
_entity_poly.pdbx_seq_one_letter_code
_entity_poly.pdbx_strand_id
1 'polypeptide(L)'
;MRVVDHPAVEVEDLHVSYGSTPVLIGVALTVPARAGVCVTGENGIGKSTLLRCVSSLQQPDSGTIRVFGAPPGATPDFWRAVVTTVEPPTWYPGLTVHEHAELVCRANGQDPEEAGIDEALERLGLGGHADAIPPSLSSGQKQRLTLACALLRPSSLLILDEPEQRLDPEGRATVAGLLADYLKSGGSLLMASHDDVFAAASGSVVTTMESIQP
;
A
#
# COMPACT_ATOMS: atom_id res chain seq x y z
N MET A 1 10.85 21.92 -17.50
CA MET A 1 11.17 20.49 -17.64
C MET A 1 9.85 19.76 -17.93
N ARG A 2 9.67 19.15 -19.08
CA ARG A 2 8.45 18.35 -19.34
C ARG A 2 8.45 17.22 -18.32
N VAL A 3 7.46 17.17 -17.45
CA VAL A 3 7.15 15.97 -16.67
C VAL A 3 6.82 14.91 -17.69
N VAL A 4 7.72 14.00 -17.94
CA VAL A 4 7.41 12.78 -18.68
C VAL A 4 6.46 12.03 -17.76
N ASP A 5 5.22 11.88 -18.17
CA ASP A 5 4.15 11.25 -17.41
C ASP A 5 4.41 9.72 -17.46
N HIS A 6 5.41 9.27 -16.71
CA HIS A 6 5.65 7.85 -16.56
C HIS A 6 4.51 7.24 -15.75
N PRO A 7 4.06 6.02 -16.08
CA PRO A 7 3.19 5.25 -15.20
C PRO A 7 3.78 5.16 -13.79
N ALA A 8 2.91 5.09 -12.80
CA ALA A 8 3.35 4.89 -11.42
C ALA A 8 4.06 3.53 -11.27
N VAL A 9 3.57 2.50 -11.96
CA VAL A 9 4.20 1.17 -12.01
C VAL A 9 4.10 0.61 -13.43
N GLU A 10 5.19 0.02 -13.92
CA GLU A 10 5.25 -0.80 -15.13
C GLU A 10 5.92 -2.13 -14.78
N VAL A 11 5.28 -3.22 -15.12
CA VAL A 11 5.79 -4.59 -14.96
C VAL A 11 5.72 -5.27 -16.31
N GLU A 12 6.83 -5.85 -16.77
CA GLU A 12 6.94 -6.52 -18.06
C GLU A 12 7.60 -7.88 -17.89
N ASP A 13 6.92 -8.92 -18.36
CA ASP A 13 7.39 -10.31 -18.41
C ASP A 13 8.01 -10.81 -17.08
N LEU A 14 7.32 -10.51 -15.95
CA LEU A 14 7.84 -10.79 -14.62
C LEU A 14 7.71 -12.27 -14.28
N HIS A 15 8.81 -12.87 -13.84
CA HIS A 15 8.87 -14.26 -13.39
C HIS A 15 9.43 -14.34 -11.97
N VAL A 16 8.77 -15.13 -11.12
CA VAL A 16 9.21 -15.42 -9.75
C VAL A 16 8.91 -16.86 -9.40
N SER A 17 9.90 -17.54 -8.81
CA SER A 17 9.76 -18.92 -8.32
C SER A 17 10.22 -19.04 -6.86
N TYR A 18 9.63 -19.93 -6.10
CA TYR A 18 10.12 -20.35 -4.79
C TYR A 18 10.67 -21.78 -4.90
N GLY A 19 11.99 -21.89 -4.94
CA GLY A 19 12.67 -23.15 -5.28
C GLY A 19 12.33 -23.58 -6.70
N SER A 20 11.71 -24.75 -6.88
CA SER A 20 11.27 -25.25 -8.18
C SER A 20 9.82 -24.88 -8.54
N THR A 21 9.11 -24.17 -7.67
CA THR A 21 7.70 -23.84 -7.87
C THR A 21 7.54 -22.44 -8.44
N PRO A 22 7.13 -22.29 -9.71
CA PRO A 22 6.83 -20.98 -10.26
C PRO A 22 5.57 -20.40 -9.62
N VAL A 23 5.60 -19.08 -9.33
CA VAL A 23 4.48 -18.34 -8.73
C VAL A 23 4.02 -17.21 -9.64
N LEU A 24 4.96 -16.49 -10.24
CA LEU A 24 4.65 -15.50 -11.28
C LEU A 24 5.28 -15.96 -12.59
N ILE A 25 4.51 -15.95 -13.67
CA ILE A 25 4.96 -16.40 -15.00
C ILE A 25 4.53 -15.37 -16.02
N GLY A 26 5.49 -14.57 -16.54
CA GLY A 26 5.23 -13.62 -17.60
C GLY A 26 4.26 -12.49 -17.24
N VAL A 27 4.18 -12.10 -15.96
CA VAL A 27 3.22 -11.09 -15.49
C VAL A 27 3.52 -9.74 -16.13
N ALA A 28 2.47 -9.11 -16.69
CA ALA A 28 2.51 -7.76 -17.22
C ALA A 28 1.42 -6.90 -16.59
N LEU A 29 1.80 -5.73 -16.03
CA LEU A 29 0.88 -4.82 -15.35
C LEU A 29 1.33 -3.38 -15.53
N THR A 30 0.37 -2.48 -15.76
CA THR A 30 0.60 -1.03 -15.74
C THR A 30 -0.35 -0.35 -14.77
N VAL A 31 0.20 0.45 -13.86
CA VAL A 31 -0.55 1.38 -13.03
C VAL A 31 -0.29 2.79 -13.57
N PRO A 32 -1.28 3.45 -14.19
CA PRO A 32 -1.09 4.82 -14.66
C PRO A 32 -0.79 5.76 -13.50
N ALA A 33 -0.09 6.86 -13.77
CA ALA A 33 0.09 7.91 -12.76
C ALA A 33 -1.26 8.45 -12.31
N ARG A 34 -1.40 8.71 -11.02
CA ARG A 34 -2.63 9.25 -10.39
C ARG A 34 -3.86 8.36 -10.56
N ALA A 35 -3.64 7.06 -10.68
CA ALA A 35 -4.71 6.07 -10.81
C ALA A 35 -4.54 4.95 -9.78
N GLY A 36 -5.64 4.27 -9.49
CA GLY A 36 -5.66 3.07 -8.64
C GLY A 36 -5.84 1.81 -9.48
N VAL A 37 -5.05 0.79 -9.21
CA VAL A 37 -5.23 -0.57 -9.73
C VAL A 37 -5.31 -1.54 -8.57
N CYS A 38 -6.34 -2.37 -8.57
CA CYS A 38 -6.52 -3.47 -7.64
C CYS A 38 -6.34 -4.80 -8.36
N VAL A 39 -5.38 -5.60 -7.92
CA VAL A 39 -5.15 -6.95 -8.43
C VAL A 39 -5.96 -7.93 -7.59
N THR A 40 -6.89 -8.64 -8.23
CA THR A 40 -7.72 -9.67 -7.59
C THR A 40 -7.33 -11.07 -8.05
N GLY A 41 -7.84 -12.09 -7.37
CA GLY A 41 -7.58 -13.50 -7.68
C GLY A 41 -7.55 -14.36 -6.42
N GLU A 42 -7.47 -15.66 -6.59
CA GLU A 42 -7.47 -16.62 -5.48
C GLU A 42 -6.30 -16.44 -4.52
N ASN A 43 -6.45 -16.99 -3.29
CA ASN A 43 -5.35 -16.99 -2.33
C ASN A 43 -4.21 -17.88 -2.84
N GLY A 44 -2.98 -17.39 -2.69
CA GLY A 44 -1.78 -18.11 -3.14
C GLY A 44 -1.43 -17.94 -4.63
N ILE A 45 -2.24 -17.24 -5.43
CA ILE A 45 -1.99 -17.05 -6.87
C ILE A 45 -0.78 -16.13 -7.19
N GLY A 46 -0.20 -15.45 -6.18
CA GLY A 46 0.98 -14.61 -6.37
C GLY A 46 0.78 -13.11 -6.19
N LYS A 47 -0.41 -12.64 -5.78
CA LYS A 47 -0.69 -11.19 -5.57
C LYS A 47 0.34 -10.52 -4.66
N SER A 48 0.55 -11.05 -3.45
CA SER A 48 1.53 -10.50 -2.50
C SER A 48 2.97 -10.59 -3.03
N THR A 49 3.30 -11.62 -3.82
CA THR A 49 4.60 -11.76 -4.48
C THR A 49 4.84 -10.65 -5.50
N LEU A 50 3.83 -10.33 -6.32
CA LEU A 50 3.87 -9.20 -7.24
C LEU A 50 4.09 -7.88 -6.49
N LEU A 51 3.30 -7.62 -5.43
CA LEU A 51 3.44 -6.41 -4.62
C LEU A 51 4.83 -6.32 -3.95
N ARG A 52 5.40 -7.44 -3.47
CA ARG A 52 6.76 -7.48 -2.91
C ARG A 52 7.82 -7.11 -3.93
N CYS A 53 7.69 -7.60 -5.16
CA CYS A 53 8.63 -7.25 -6.23
C CYS A 53 8.54 -5.75 -6.58
N VAL A 54 7.34 -5.19 -6.72
CA VAL A 54 7.14 -3.76 -7.00
C VAL A 54 7.64 -2.89 -5.85
N SER A 55 7.49 -3.36 -4.60
CA SER A 55 7.99 -2.67 -3.39
C SER A 55 9.49 -2.84 -3.16
N SER A 56 10.23 -3.51 -4.05
CA SER A 56 11.67 -3.84 -3.85
C SER A 56 11.97 -4.69 -2.60
N LEU A 57 10.97 -5.40 -2.09
CA LEU A 57 11.11 -6.34 -0.96
C LEU A 57 11.52 -7.74 -1.41
N GLN A 58 11.39 -8.02 -2.71
CA GLN A 58 11.76 -9.28 -3.33
C GLN A 58 12.32 -9.04 -4.74
N GLN A 59 13.42 -9.69 -5.07
CA GLN A 59 13.96 -9.67 -6.43
C GLN A 59 13.25 -10.72 -7.29
N PRO A 60 12.83 -10.38 -8.51
CA PRO A 60 12.31 -11.36 -9.47
C PRO A 60 13.43 -12.21 -10.07
N ASP A 61 13.07 -13.37 -10.61
CA ASP A 61 14.00 -14.24 -11.35
C ASP A 61 14.34 -13.62 -12.73
N SER A 62 13.34 -13.02 -13.39
CA SER A 62 13.49 -12.29 -14.65
C SER A 62 12.33 -11.32 -14.87
N GLY A 63 12.42 -10.52 -15.93
CA GLY A 63 11.48 -9.46 -16.26
C GLY A 63 11.94 -8.08 -15.81
N THR A 64 11.09 -7.09 -16.02
CA THR A 64 11.42 -5.69 -15.72
C THR A 64 10.33 -5.06 -14.87
N ILE A 65 10.74 -4.32 -13.84
CA ILE A 65 9.84 -3.47 -13.04
C ILE A 65 10.38 -2.05 -13.08
N ARG A 66 9.49 -1.08 -13.30
CA ARG A 66 9.77 0.34 -13.17
C ARG A 66 8.71 0.99 -12.29
N VAL A 67 9.16 1.83 -11.38
CA VAL A 67 8.30 2.68 -10.55
C VAL A 67 8.67 4.13 -10.85
N PHE A 68 7.72 4.90 -11.37
CA PHE A 68 7.96 6.24 -11.92
C PHE A 68 9.14 6.29 -12.92
N GLY A 69 9.26 5.25 -13.77
CA GLY A 69 10.28 5.13 -14.81
C GLY A 69 11.66 4.63 -14.33
N ALA A 70 11.86 4.37 -13.04
CA ALA A 70 13.12 3.88 -12.48
C ALA A 70 12.97 2.46 -11.86
N PRO A 71 14.04 1.66 -11.77
CA PRO A 71 14.00 0.39 -11.05
C PRO A 71 13.61 0.61 -9.58
N PRO A 72 12.76 -0.25 -8.97
CA PRO A 72 12.36 -0.12 -7.57
C PRO A 72 13.55 -0.24 -6.62
N GLY A 73 13.55 0.55 -5.53
CA GLY A 73 14.59 0.52 -4.49
C GLY A 73 15.94 1.13 -4.88
N ALA A 74 16.13 1.54 -6.14
CA ALA A 74 17.44 1.99 -6.64
C ALA A 74 17.92 3.31 -6.05
N THR A 75 17.03 4.14 -5.55
CA THR A 75 17.37 5.48 -5.06
C THR A 75 16.63 5.81 -3.75
N PRO A 76 17.16 6.76 -2.93
CA PRO A 76 16.43 7.28 -1.78
C PRO A 76 15.06 7.89 -2.13
N ASP A 77 14.91 8.43 -3.35
CA ASP A 77 13.65 9.04 -3.80
C ASP A 77 12.54 8.00 -3.98
N PHE A 78 12.89 6.75 -4.34
CA PHE A 78 11.94 5.65 -4.32
C PHE A 78 11.32 5.48 -2.93
N TRP A 79 12.15 5.42 -1.88
CA TRP A 79 11.69 5.21 -0.51
C TRP A 79 10.93 6.40 0.08
N ARG A 80 11.08 7.61 -0.51
CA ARG A 80 10.25 8.76 -0.18
C ARG A 80 8.91 8.74 -0.90
N ALA A 81 8.91 8.29 -2.16
CA ALA A 81 7.71 8.29 -2.99
C ALA A 81 6.77 7.11 -2.73
N VAL A 82 7.30 5.98 -2.24
CA VAL A 82 6.56 4.72 -2.11
C VAL A 82 6.31 4.38 -0.64
N VAL A 83 5.07 4.09 -0.31
CA VAL A 83 4.65 3.51 0.98
C VAL A 83 4.06 2.14 0.72
N THR A 84 4.46 1.15 1.52
CA THR A 84 3.94 -0.22 1.39
C THR A 84 3.52 -0.79 2.74
N THR A 85 2.45 -1.60 2.73
CA THR A 85 1.99 -2.40 3.88
C THR A 85 2.10 -3.90 3.62
N VAL A 86 2.86 -4.30 2.60
CA VAL A 86 3.03 -5.72 2.21
C VAL A 86 3.73 -6.55 3.29
N GLU A 87 4.62 -5.92 4.04
CA GLU A 87 5.21 -6.51 5.24
C GLU A 87 4.46 -6.03 6.49
N PRO A 88 4.23 -6.91 7.48
CA PRO A 88 3.61 -6.50 8.73
C PRO A 88 4.47 -5.46 9.44
N PRO A 89 3.85 -4.39 9.98
CA PRO A 89 4.59 -3.34 10.66
C PRO A 89 5.23 -3.86 11.96
N THR A 90 6.41 -3.35 12.25
CA THR A 90 7.05 -3.53 13.55
C THR A 90 6.68 -2.35 14.44
N TRP A 91 6.12 -2.63 15.60
CA TRP A 91 5.77 -1.61 16.59
C TRP A 91 6.91 -1.40 17.58
N TYR A 92 7.25 -0.16 17.86
CA TYR A 92 8.25 0.18 18.86
C TYR A 92 7.69 -0.05 20.27
N PRO A 93 8.35 -0.83 21.12
CA PRO A 93 7.91 -1.08 22.48
C PRO A 93 7.77 0.22 23.27
N GLY A 94 6.65 0.41 23.93
CA GLY A 94 6.39 1.55 24.81
C GLY A 94 5.87 2.81 24.12
N LEU A 95 5.84 2.89 22.79
CA LEU A 95 5.17 4.00 22.10
C LEU A 95 3.66 3.72 22.01
N THR A 96 2.88 4.76 22.23
CA THR A 96 1.43 4.74 22.04
C THR A 96 1.07 4.78 20.55
N VAL A 97 -0.22 4.63 20.25
CA VAL A 97 -0.79 4.81 18.89
C VAL A 97 -0.44 6.19 18.35
N HIS A 98 -0.65 7.24 19.17
CA HIS A 98 -0.36 8.61 18.77
C HIS A 98 1.15 8.82 18.54
N GLU A 99 1.99 8.36 19.45
CA GLU A 99 3.45 8.50 19.33
C GLU A 99 4.01 7.74 18.12
N HIS A 100 3.40 6.61 17.71
CA HIS A 100 3.77 5.95 16.45
C HIS A 100 3.44 6.81 15.23
N ALA A 101 2.28 7.46 15.22
CA ALA A 101 1.90 8.39 14.15
C ALA A 101 2.84 9.60 14.10
N GLU A 102 3.19 10.19 15.26
CA GLU A 102 4.19 11.25 15.35
C GLU A 102 5.57 10.80 14.81
N LEU A 103 6.02 9.61 15.21
CA LEU A 103 7.29 9.06 14.75
C LEU A 103 7.32 8.95 13.21
N VAL A 104 6.23 8.47 12.60
CA VAL A 104 6.11 8.39 11.14
C VAL A 104 6.19 9.78 10.51
N CYS A 105 5.48 10.78 11.03
CA CYS A 105 5.51 12.14 10.53
C CYS A 105 6.93 12.73 10.62
N ARG A 106 7.57 12.68 11.79
CA ARG A 106 8.92 13.19 12.02
C ARG A 106 9.97 12.51 11.15
N ALA A 107 9.89 11.16 11.01
CA ALA A 107 10.81 10.38 10.18
C ALA A 107 10.72 10.76 8.69
N ASN A 108 9.59 11.33 8.26
CA ASN A 108 9.35 11.77 6.88
C ASN A 108 9.42 13.31 6.72
N GLY A 109 9.94 14.03 7.72
CA GLY A 109 10.18 15.46 7.66
C GLY A 109 8.94 16.34 7.79
N GLN A 110 7.84 15.76 8.32
CA GLN A 110 6.62 16.51 8.63
C GLN A 110 6.63 17.00 10.08
N ASP A 111 6.00 18.14 10.33
CA ASP A 111 5.66 18.56 11.68
C ASP A 111 4.42 17.79 12.14
N PRO A 112 4.49 17.03 13.25
CA PRO A 112 3.34 16.30 13.77
C PRO A 112 2.13 17.19 14.11
N GLU A 113 2.35 18.43 14.56
CA GLU A 113 1.28 19.37 14.90
C GLU A 113 0.49 19.80 13.65
N GLU A 114 1.13 19.81 12.48
CA GLU A 114 0.52 20.17 11.19
C GLU A 114 0.03 18.95 10.40
N ALA A 115 0.46 17.75 10.76
CA ALA A 115 0.20 16.52 10.00
C ALA A 115 -1.23 15.98 10.11
N GLY A 116 -2.06 16.53 11.00
CA GLY A 116 -3.46 16.08 11.17
C GLY A 116 -3.59 14.69 11.79
N ILE A 117 -2.68 14.33 12.70
CA ILE A 117 -2.64 13.00 13.32
C ILE A 117 -3.95 12.65 13.99
N ASP A 118 -4.49 13.56 14.84
CA ASP A 118 -5.73 13.32 15.58
C ASP A 118 -6.91 13.09 14.63
N GLU A 119 -7.01 13.88 13.55
CA GLU A 119 -8.04 13.68 12.54
C GLU A 119 -7.90 12.32 11.82
N ALA A 120 -6.69 11.93 11.48
CA ALA A 120 -6.43 10.64 10.83
C ALA A 120 -6.79 9.46 11.76
N LEU A 121 -6.43 9.54 13.04
CA LEU A 121 -6.76 8.53 14.03
C LEU A 121 -8.27 8.47 14.27
N GLU A 122 -8.94 9.62 14.38
CA GLU A 122 -10.40 9.68 14.57
C GLU A 122 -11.14 9.08 13.36
N ARG A 123 -10.78 9.47 12.14
CA ARG A 123 -11.36 8.92 10.89
C ARG A 123 -11.20 7.40 10.79
N LEU A 124 -10.13 6.84 11.34
CA LEU A 124 -9.90 5.39 11.38
C LEU A 124 -10.43 4.72 12.66
N GLY A 125 -11.19 5.46 13.52
CA GLY A 125 -11.78 4.92 14.74
C GLY A 125 -10.74 4.54 15.79
N LEU A 126 -9.62 5.24 15.84
CA LEU A 126 -8.53 5.07 16.80
C LEU A 126 -8.43 6.22 17.81
N GLY A 127 -9.25 7.27 17.71
CA GLY A 127 -9.19 8.42 18.61
C GLY A 127 -9.28 8.04 20.09
N GLY A 128 -10.22 7.15 20.45
CA GLY A 128 -10.32 6.61 21.81
C GLY A 128 -9.20 5.64 22.24
N HIS A 129 -8.23 5.38 21.37
CA HIS A 129 -7.10 4.47 21.59
C HIS A 129 -5.74 5.18 21.41
N ALA A 130 -5.73 6.52 21.32
CA ALA A 130 -4.52 7.30 21.06
C ALA A 130 -3.39 7.00 22.07
N ASP A 131 -3.73 6.85 23.35
CA ASP A 131 -2.81 6.55 24.45
C ASP A 131 -2.53 5.05 24.64
N ALA A 132 -3.17 4.16 23.85
CA ALA A 132 -2.95 2.73 23.95
C ALA A 132 -1.64 2.32 23.27
N ILE A 133 -0.99 1.28 23.78
CA ILE A 133 0.17 0.68 23.11
C ILE A 133 -0.30 -0.37 22.07
N PRO A 134 0.32 -0.48 20.88
CA PRO A 134 -0.12 -1.38 19.82
C PRO A 134 -0.32 -2.84 20.22
N PRO A 135 0.48 -3.44 21.14
CA PRO A 135 0.23 -4.81 21.60
C PRO A 135 -1.18 -5.01 22.21
N SER A 136 -1.77 -3.99 22.85
CA SER A 136 -3.10 -4.08 23.47
C SER A 136 -4.26 -3.95 22.49
N LEU A 137 -3.99 -3.52 21.26
CA LEU A 137 -5.01 -3.35 20.22
C LEU A 137 -5.51 -4.68 19.68
N SER A 138 -6.78 -4.74 19.28
CA SER A 138 -7.33 -5.83 18.47
C SER A 138 -6.66 -5.90 17.11
N SER A 139 -6.83 -7.02 16.37
CA SER A 139 -6.27 -7.17 15.02
C SER A 139 -6.81 -6.13 14.04
N GLY A 140 -8.09 -5.77 14.13
CA GLY A 140 -8.69 -4.72 13.29
C GLY A 140 -8.15 -3.34 13.64
N GLN A 141 -7.96 -3.03 14.93
CA GLN A 141 -7.34 -1.77 15.36
C GLN A 141 -5.87 -1.66 14.92
N LYS A 142 -5.11 -2.75 14.98
CA LYS A 142 -3.75 -2.80 14.43
C LYS A 142 -3.73 -2.55 12.92
N GLN A 143 -4.69 -3.10 12.18
CA GLN A 143 -4.84 -2.85 10.76
C GLN A 143 -5.13 -1.37 10.48
N ARG A 144 -6.05 -0.77 11.25
CA ARG A 144 -6.39 0.65 11.15
C ARG A 144 -5.17 1.54 11.48
N LEU A 145 -4.37 1.19 12.49
CA LEU A 145 -3.12 1.92 12.80
C LEU A 145 -2.08 1.80 11.69
N THR A 146 -1.93 0.61 11.09
CA THR A 146 -1.05 0.43 9.92
C THR A 146 -1.45 1.37 8.78
N LEU A 147 -2.76 1.46 8.49
CA LEU A 147 -3.28 2.34 7.45
C LEU A 147 -3.16 3.82 7.81
N ALA A 148 -3.37 4.19 9.08
CA ALA A 148 -3.12 5.55 9.56
C ALA A 148 -1.68 5.98 9.31
N CYS A 149 -0.71 5.17 9.73
CA CYS A 149 0.70 5.42 9.51
C CYS A 149 1.07 5.49 8.02
N ALA A 150 0.44 4.65 7.18
CA ALA A 150 0.67 4.68 5.73
C ALA A 150 0.13 5.95 5.07
N LEU A 151 -1.07 6.41 5.47
CA LEU A 151 -1.73 7.59 4.91
C LEU A 151 -1.16 8.92 5.43
N LEU A 152 -0.68 8.96 6.67
CA LEU A 152 0.01 10.11 7.24
C LEU A 152 1.35 10.39 6.57
N ARG A 153 1.99 9.35 6.04
CA ARG A 153 3.26 9.50 5.35
C ARG A 153 3.06 10.10 3.95
N PRO A 154 3.72 11.22 3.60
CA PRO A 154 3.71 11.75 2.23
C PRO A 154 4.20 10.69 1.26
N SER A 155 3.42 10.44 0.21
CA SER A 155 3.77 9.47 -0.82
C SER A 155 3.15 9.82 -2.16
N SER A 156 3.73 9.28 -3.24
CA SER A 156 3.17 9.37 -4.59
C SER A 156 2.56 8.03 -5.02
N LEU A 157 2.92 6.93 -4.34
CA LEU A 157 2.40 5.59 -4.59
C LEU A 157 2.19 4.85 -3.26
N LEU A 158 0.97 4.36 -3.06
CA LEU A 158 0.65 3.39 -2.01
C LEU A 158 0.63 1.97 -2.62
N ILE A 159 1.27 1.02 -1.95
CA ILE A 159 1.22 -0.41 -2.29
C ILE A 159 0.66 -1.16 -1.08
N LEU A 160 -0.58 -1.67 -1.20
CA LEU A 160 -1.33 -2.23 -0.08
C LEU A 160 -1.69 -3.69 -0.35
N ASP A 161 -1.44 -4.56 0.62
CA ASP A 161 -1.84 -5.97 0.57
C ASP A 161 -3.03 -6.20 1.50
N GLU A 162 -4.19 -6.50 0.91
CA GLU A 162 -5.47 -6.75 1.58
C GLU A 162 -5.80 -5.71 2.68
N PRO A 163 -5.86 -4.41 2.33
CA PRO A 163 -6.06 -3.34 3.33
C PRO A 163 -7.41 -3.44 4.06
N GLU A 164 -8.41 -4.11 3.50
CA GLU A 164 -9.73 -4.35 4.07
C GLU A 164 -9.76 -5.49 5.10
N GLN A 165 -8.70 -6.30 5.19
CA GLN A 165 -8.67 -7.44 6.10
C GLN A 165 -8.88 -7.03 7.56
N ARG A 166 -9.63 -7.86 8.31
CA ARG A 166 -9.91 -7.69 9.74
C ARG A 166 -10.72 -6.44 10.08
N LEU A 167 -11.23 -5.74 9.06
CA LEU A 167 -12.11 -4.60 9.25
C LEU A 167 -13.58 -5.04 9.20
N ASP A 168 -14.38 -4.41 10.04
CA ASP A 168 -15.85 -4.48 9.97
C ASP A 168 -16.37 -3.71 8.73
N PRO A 169 -17.63 -3.87 8.33
CA PRO A 169 -18.18 -3.22 7.14
C PRO A 169 -18.01 -1.69 7.14
N GLU A 170 -18.17 -1.03 8.30
CA GLU A 170 -17.99 0.41 8.44
C GLU A 170 -16.52 0.82 8.25
N GLY A 171 -15.60 0.08 8.86
CA GLY A 171 -14.17 0.29 8.68
C GLY A 171 -13.71 0.10 7.23
N ARG A 172 -14.26 -0.89 6.51
CA ARG A 172 -13.99 -1.09 5.08
C ARG A 172 -14.45 0.12 4.26
N ALA A 173 -15.68 0.60 4.50
CA ALA A 173 -16.21 1.77 3.81
C ALA A 173 -15.36 3.02 4.08
N THR A 174 -14.95 3.24 5.33
CA THR A 174 -14.06 4.33 5.73
C THR A 174 -12.71 4.25 5.01
N VAL A 175 -12.05 3.09 5.02
CA VAL A 175 -10.75 2.92 4.36
C VAL A 175 -10.88 3.09 2.84
N ALA A 176 -11.90 2.53 2.20
CA ALA A 176 -12.15 2.73 0.78
C ALA A 176 -12.30 4.24 0.44
N GLY A 177 -13.05 4.99 1.25
CA GLY A 177 -13.19 6.44 1.10
C GLY A 177 -11.86 7.19 1.23
N LEU A 178 -11.02 6.82 2.21
CA LEU A 178 -9.69 7.40 2.41
C LEU A 178 -8.76 7.14 1.21
N LEU A 179 -8.80 5.94 0.64
CA LEU A 179 -8.03 5.60 -0.57
C LEU A 179 -8.54 6.37 -1.79
N ALA A 180 -9.87 6.51 -1.94
CA ALA A 180 -10.44 7.34 -3.00
C ALA A 180 -10.03 8.82 -2.87
N ASP A 181 -9.98 9.36 -1.65
CA ASP A 181 -9.52 10.74 -1.42
C ASP A 181 -8.01 10.87 -1.71
N TYR A 182 -7.20 9.87 -1.37
CA TYR A 182 -5.79 9.83 -1.74
C TYR A 182 -5.58 9.85 -3.27
N LEU A 183 -6.37 9.08 -4.03
CA LEU A 183 -6.33 9.14 -5.50
C LEU A 183 -6.75 10.51 -6.04
N LYS A 184 -7.83 11.11 -5.51
CA LYS A 184 -8.29 12.47 -5.89
C LYS A 184 -7.22 13.53 -5.60
N SER A 185 -6.42 13.37 -4.55
CA SER A 185 -5.32 14.28 -4.22
C SER A 185 -4.11 14.15 -5.17
N GLY A 186 -4.15 13.18 -6.10
CA GLY A 186 -3.10 12.97 -7.11
C GLY A 186 -2.12 11.85 -6.78
N GLY A 187 -2.38 11.05 -5.75
CA GLY A 187 -1.64 9.82 -5.45
C GLY A 187 -1.93 8.71 -6.45
N SER A 188 -1.10 7.68 -6.44
CA SER A 188 -1.29 6.44 -7.20
C SER A 188 -1.44 5.27 -6.23
N LEU A 189 -2.21 4.25 -6.59
CA LEU A 189 -2.47 3.10 -5.73
C LEU A 189 -2.30 1.79 -6.51
N LEU A 190 -1.51 0.89 -5.97
CA LEU A 190 -1.49 -0.52 -6.35
C LEU A 190 -1.88 -1.34 -5.12
N MET A 191 -2.94 -2.12 -5.20
CA MET A 191 -3.32 -2.99 -4.09
C MET A 191 -3.72 -4.38 -4.56
N ALA A 192 -3.61 -5.34 -3.65
CA ALA A 192 -4.24 -6.64 -3.78
C ALA A 192 -5.46 -6.69 -2.86
N SER A 193 -6.56 -7.25 -3.35
CA SER A 193 -7.78 -7.48 -2.58
C SER A 193 -8.54 -8.66 -3.16
N HIS A 194 -9.38 -9.28 -2.36
CA HIS A 194 -10.38 -10.26 -2.80
C HIS A 194 -11.81 -9.70 -2.72
N ASP A 195 -11.96 -8.42 -2.40
CA ASP A 195 -13.24 -7.71 -2.24
C ASP A 195 -13.40 -6.67 -3.36
N ASP A 196 -14.12 -7.08 -4.43
CA ASP A 196 -14.36 -6.21 -5.61
C ASP A 196 -15.19 -4.96 -5.24
N VAL A 197 -16.05 -5.05 -4.22
CA VAL A 197 -16.86 -3.92 -3.76
C VAL A 197 -15.96 -2.88 -3.09
N PHE A 198 -15.03 -3.34 -2.25
CA PHE A 198 -14.02 -2.47 -1.64
C PHE A 198 -13.12 -1.84 -2.70
N ALA A 199 -12.64 -2.63 -3.66
CA ALA A 199 -11.81 -2.15 -4.76
C ALA A 199 -12.50 -1.06 -5.58
N ALA A 200 -13.75 -1.28 -5.98
CA ALA A 200 -14.55 -0.28 -6.69
C ALA A 200 -14.79 1.00 -5.86
N ALA A 201 -15.10 0.84 -4.57
CA ALA A 201 -15.34 1.97 -3.66
C ALA A 201 -14.07 2.81 -3.42
N SER A 202 -12.88 2.21 -3.50
CA SER A 202 -11.59 2.92 -3.43
C SER A 202 -11.27 3.74 -4.69
N GLY A 203 -12.06 3.60 -5.76
CA GLY A 203 -11.79 4.24 -7.05
C GLY A 203 -10.73 3.53 -7.90
N SER A 204 -10.38 2.29 -7.56
CA SER A 204 -9.39 1.50 -8.31
C SER A 204 -10.04 0.73 -9.46
N VAL A 205 -9.28 0.60 -10.56
CA VAL A 205 -9.62 -0.33 -11.65
C VAL A 205 -9.24 -1.74 -11.20
N VAL A 206 -10.19 -2.65 -11.28
CA VAL A 206 -9.96 -4.06 -10.93
C VAL A 206 -9.35 -4.80 -12.12
N THR A 207 -8.29 -5.55 -11.87
CA THR A 207 -7.68 -6.48 -12.80
C THR A 207 -7.43 -7.81 -12.09
N THR A 208 -7.55 -8.94 -12.79
CA THR A 208 -7.33 -10.26 -12.17
C THR A 208 -5.91 -10.75 -12.45
N MET A 209 -5.35 -11.55 -11.54
CA MET A 209 -4.02 -12.16 -11.77
C MET A 209 -4.01 -12.97 -13.06
N GLU A 210 -5.11 -13.68 -13.37
CA GLU A 210 -5.26 -14.48 -14.59
C GLU A 210 -5.25 -13.63 -15.86
N SER A 211 -5.65 -12.35 -15.78
CA SER A 211 -5.66 -11.46 -16.94
C SER A 211 -4.31 -10.79 -17.22
N ILE A 212 -3.41 -10.76 -16.23
CA ILE A 212 -2.07 -10.16 -16.33
C ILE A 212 -0.95 -11.20 -16.42
N GLN A 213 -1.29 -12.47 -16.34
CA GLN A 213 -0.39 -13.61 -16.46
C GLN A 213 -0.89 -14.51 -17.61
N PRO A 214 -0.04 -14.86 -18.60
CA PRO A 214 -0.44 -15.65 -19.76
C PRO A 214 -0.83 -17.10 -19.44
#